data_e2174cb88ac503f7ec95ed58b9fecd82
#
_entry.id   e2174cb88ac503f7ec95ed58b9fecd82
#
_cell.length_a   1.000
_cell.length_b   1.000
_cell.length_c   1.000
_cell.angle_alpha   90.00
_cell.angle_beta   90.00
_cell.angle_gamma   90.00
#
_symmetry.space_group_name_H-M   'P 1'
#
loop_
_entity.id
_entity.type
_entity.pdbx_description
1 polymer ?
#
loop_
_entity_poly.entity_id
_entity_poly.type
_entity_poly.pdbx_seq_one_letter_code
_entity_poly.pdbx_strand_id
1 'polypeptide(L)'
;MELEPPLAGPLMCSFCARSAKISGRLVAGPGVAICQDCAEASVRLFSSAGDSPAEAPWVHMSDDELLAHLPEIAAVASQVEERLNAWVGTARQRRISWARIGAALGMTRQSAWERFQSAGQP
;
A
#
# COMPACT_ATOMS: atom_id res chain seq x y z
N MET A 1 10.41 6.96 12.95
CA MET A 1 9.55 6.09 13.75
C MET A 1 8.88 5.08 12.85
N GLU A 2 8.97 3.83 13.19
CA GLU A 2 8.29 2.79 12.43
C GLU A 2 6.82 2.77 12.80
N LEU A 3 5.96 2.87 11.80
CA LEU A 3 4.52 2.86 11.98
C LEU A 3 3.90 1.50 11.66
N GLU A 4 4.67 0.60 11.09
CA GLU A 4 4.16 -0.69 10.64
C GLU A 4 5.00 -1.83 11.17
N PRO A 5 4.39 -3.02 11.37
CA PRO A 5 5.15 -4.21 11.72
C PRO A 5 6.11 -4.61 10.58
N PRO A 6 7.20 -5.32 10.91
CA PRO A 6 8.11 -5.76 9.86
C PRO A 6 7.43 -6.71 8.88
N LEU A 7 7.81 -6.59 7.63
CA LEU A 7 7.28 -7.42 6.55
C LEU A 7 8.31 -8.43 6.10
N ALA A 8 7.82 -9.53 5.57
CA ALA A 8 8.67 -10.48 4.85
C ALA A 8 8.96 -9.88 3.47
N GLY A 9 10.23 -9.68 3.18
CA GLY A 9 10.66 -9.17 1.89
C GLY A 9 10.89 -7.67 1.86
N PRO A 10 11.47 -7.17 0.77
CA PRO A 10 11.84 -5.77 0.65
C PRO A 10 10.62 -4.87 0.42
N LEU A 11 10.68 -3.68 1.01
CA LEU A 11 9.67 -2.66 0.78
C LEU A 11 9.86 -2.06 -0.62
N MET A 12 8.76 -1.63 -1.22
CA MET A 12 8.78 -0.88 -2.47
C MET A 12 7.97 0.40 -2.33
N CYS A 13 8.34 1.39 -3.14
CA CYS A 13 7.58 2.63 -3.24
C CYS A 13 6.21 2.33 -3.86
N SER A 14 5.15 2.82 -3.24
CA SER A 14 3.78 2.60 -3.74
C SER A 14 3.45 3.45 -4.97
N PHE A 15 4.29 4.42 -5.31
CA PHE A 15 4.09 5.31 -6.46
C PHE A 15 4.83 4.84 -7.70
N CYS A 16 6.08 4.38 -7.56
CA CYS A 16 6.88 3.99 -8.71
C CYS A 16 7.26 2.51 -8.73
N ALA A 17 6.88 1.76 -7.71
CA ALA A 17 7.13 0.31 -7.59
C ALA A 17 8.61 -0.09 -7.52
N ARG A 18 9.54 0.87 -7.38
CA ARG A 18 10.95 0.54 -7.19
C ARG A 18 11.19 0.06 -5.76
N SER A 19 12.07 -0.92 -5.61
CA SER A 19 12.44 -1.40 -4.27
C SER A 19 13.29 -0.36 -3.53
N ALA A 20 13.33 -0.45 -2.21
CA ALA A 20 14.18 0.41 -1.40
C ALA A 20 15.66 0.29 -1.76
N LYS A 21 16.08 -0.84 -2.29
CA LYS A 21 17.45 -1.03 -2.75
C LYS A 21 17.82 -0.10 -3.90
N ILE A 22 16.84 0.24 -4.74
CA ILE A 22 17.03 1.11 -5.91
C ILE A 22 16.71 2.55 -5.57
N SER A 23 15.56 2.77 -4.92
CA SER A 23 15.07 4.13 -4.66
C SER A 23 15.64 4.75 -3.38
N GLY A 24 16.30 3.96 -2.55
CA GLY A 24 16.81 4.41 -1.27
C GLY A 24 15.72 4.41 -0.19
N ARG A 25 15.86 5.28 0.78
CA ARG A 25 14.97 5.35 1.94
C ARG A 25 13.53 5.62 1.54
N LEU A 26 12.62 4.89 2.17
CA LEU A 26 11.18 5.05 2.00
C LEU A 26 10.56 5.62 3.26
N VAL A 27 9.53 6.44 3.09
CA VAL A 27 8.71 6.92 4.21
C VAL A 27 7.41 6.13 4.16
N ALA A 28 7.07 5.48 5.27
CA ALA A 28 5.89 4.62 5.35
C ALA A 28 4.68 5.38 5.88
N GLY A 29 3.53 5.12 5.26
CA GLY A 29 2.22 5.41 5.81
C GLY A 29 1.52 4.08 6.09
N PRO A 30 0.27 4.09 6.59
CA PRO A 30 -0.46 2.83 6.78
C PRO A 30 -0.66 2.12 5.44
N GLY A 31 -0.04 0.96 5.29
CA GLY A 31 -0.18 0.12 4.11
C GLY A 31 0.61 0.55 2.88
N VAL A 32 1.26 1.70 2.89
CA VAL A 32 1.94 2.26 1.71
C VAL A 32 3.28 2.87 2.10
N ALA A 33 4.10 3.17 1.08
CA ALA A 33 5.38 3.84 1.28
C ALA A 33 5.67 4.74 0.08
N ILE A 34 6.50 5.75 0.26
CA ILE A 34 6.89 6.65 -0.83
C ILE A 34 8.38 6.91 -0.77
N CYS A 35 9.04 6.87 -1.94
CA CYS A 35 10.44 7.23 -2.04
C CYS A 35 10.61 8.74 -2.17
N GLN A 36 11.83 9.21 -1.93
CA GLN A 36 12.12 10.64 -1.97
C GLN A 36 11.83 11.25 -3.34
N ASP A 37 12.22 10.59 -4.43
CA ASP A 37 11.99 11.09 -5.77
C ASP A 37 10.50 11.31 -6.05
N CYS A 38 9.66 10.34 -5.69
CA CYS A 38 8.21 10.47 -5.87
C CYS A 38 7.63 11.56 -4.97
N ALA A 39 8.12 11.68 -3.74
CA ALA A 39 7.67 12.72 -2.82
C ALA A 39 8.01 14.11 -3.37
N GLU A 40 9.23 14.31 -3.85
CA GLU A 40 9.65 15.59 -4.42
C GLU A 40 8.89 15.92 -5.71
N ALA A 41 8.68 14.92 -6.57
CA ALA A 41 7.88 15.09 -7.77
C ALA A 41 6.45 15.50 -7.44
N SER A 42 5.88 14.89 -6.39
CA SER A 42 4.52 15.23 -5.95
C SER A 42 4.44 16.66 -5.45
N VAL A 43 5.42 17.11 -4.69
CA VAL A 43 5.46 18.50 -4.21
C VAL A 43 5.51 19.47 -5.39
N ARG A 44 6.33 19.18 -6.40
CA ARG A 44 6.40 20.03 -7.60
C ARG A 44 5.06 20.09 -8.33
N LEU A 45 4.37 18.97 -8.43
CA LEU A 45 3.05 18.92 -9.08
C LEU A 45 2.01 19.74 -8.32
N PHE A 46 2.01 19.65 -6.99
CA PHE A 46 1.11 20.48 -6.18
C PHE A 46 1.38 21.97 -6.38
N SER A 47 2.64 22.36 -6.54
CA SER A 47 3.01 23.76 -6.72
C SER A 47 2.66 24.28 -8.12
N SER A 48 2.66 23.42 -9.15
CA SER A 48 2.47 23.83 -10.54
C SER A 48 1.07 23.59 -11.10
N ALA A 49 0.29 22.68 -10.50
CA ALA A 49 -1.00 22.26 -11.07
C ALA A 49 -2.13 23.28 -10.85
N GLY A 50 -1.98 24.22 -9.91
CA GLY A 50 -3.05 25.16 -9.59
C GLY A 50 -4.29 24.43 -9.11
N ASP A 51 -5.47 24.95 -9.50
CA ASP A 51 -6.77 24.38 -9.11
C ASP A 51 -7.36 23.46 -10.18
N SER A 52 -6.60 23.12 -11.21
CA SER A 52 -7.12 22.28 -12.28
C SER A 52 -7.34 20.84 -11.79
N PRO A 53 -8.45 20.20 -12.16
CA PRO A 53 -8.66 18.78 -11.82
C PRO A 53 -7.59 17.92 -12.46
N ALA A 54 -7.14 16.90 -11.75
CA ALA A 54 -6.18 15.96 -12.29
C ALA A 54 -6.84 15.10 -13.38
N GLU A 55 -6.18 14.96 -14.51
CA GLU A 55 -6.63 14.01 -15.55
C GLU A 55 -6.28 12.59 -15.11
N ALA A 56 -7.08 11.63 -15.57
CA ALA A 56 -6.74 10.23 -15.39
C ALA A 56 -5.40 9.93 -16.09
N PRO A 57 -4.47 9.24 -15.42
CA PRO A 57 -3.12 9.03 -15.99
C PRO A 57 -3.12 8.37 -17.36
N TRP A 58 -4.12 7.54 -17.66
CA TRP A 58 -4.15 6.78 -18.91
C TRP A 58 -4.63 7.56 -20.13
N VAL A 59 -5.10 8.79 -19.97
CA VAL A 59 -5.72 9.56 -21.06
C VAL A 59 -4.78 9.72 -22.28
N HIS A 60 -3.50 9.92 -22.04
CA HIS A 60 -2.53 10.14 -23.11
C HIS A 60 -1.58 8.95 -23.32
N MET A 61 -1.88 7.79 -22.73
CA MET A 61 -1.07 6.60 -22.89
C MET A 61 -1.44 5.79 -24.11
N SER A 62 -0.45 5.21 -24.78
CA SER A 62 -0.68 4.17 -25.77
C SER A 62 -1.12 2.89 -25.06
N ASP A 63 -1.65 1.93 -25.84
CA ASP A 63 -2.03 0.63 -25.29
C ASP A 63 -0.84 -0.08 -24.63
N ASP A 64 0.34 -0.03 -25.29
CA ASP A 64 1.54 -0.67 -24.75
C ASP A 64 1.98 -0.04 -23.44
N GLU A 65 1.94 1.29 -23.35
CA GLU A 65 2.26 1.99 -22.11
C GLU A 65 1.30 1.64 -20.99
N LEU A 66 0.00 1.61 -21.30
CA LEU A 66 -1.00 1.24 -20.32
C LEU A 66 -0.76 -0.17 -19.80
N LEU A 67 -0.53 -1.12 -20.70
CA LEU A 67 -0.27 -2.51 -20.33
C LEU A 67 1.01 -2.65 -19.50
N ALA A 68 2.03 -1.84 -19.77
CA ALA A 68 3.29 -1.89 -19.02
C ALA A 68 3.10 -1.48 -17.55
N HIS A 69 2.09 -0.66 -17.26
CA HIS A 69 1.81 -0.26 -15.88
C HIS A 69 1.05 -1.30 -15.08
N LEU A 70 0.36 -2.24 -15.73
CA LEU A 70 -0.43 -3.23 -15.01
C LEU A 70 0.38 -4.09 -14.03
N PRO A 71 1.55 -4.62 -14.40
CA PRO A 71 2.36 -5.37 -13.42
C PRO A 71 2.83 -4.52 -12.25
N GLU A 72 3.11 -3.26 -12.47
CA GLU A 72 3.52 -2.35 -11.40
C GLU A 72 2.39 -2.16 -10.38
N ILE A 73 1.17 -1.93 -10.88
CA ILE A 73 0.00 -1.80 -10.03
C ILE A 73 -0.25 -3.08 -9.26
N ALA A 74 -0.15 -4.23 -9.92
CA ALA A 74 -0.35 -5.53 -9.29
C ALA A 74 0.68 -5.78 -8.17
N ALA A 75 1.94 -5.38 -8.39
CA ALA A 75 2.98 -5.53 -7.38
C ALA A 75 2.70 -4.66 -6.15
N VAL A 76 2.28 -3.42 -6.37
CA VAL A 76 1.93 -2.53 -5.26
C VAL A 76 0.70 -3.04 -4.52
N ALA A 77 -0.29 -3.57 -5.25
CA ALA A 77 -1.48 -4.15 -4.64
C ALA A 77 -1.13 -5.32 -3.73
N SER A 78 -0.20 -6.18 -4.16
CA SER A 78 0.28 -7.29 -3.33
C SER A 78 0.95 -6.79 -2.05
N GLN A 79 1.75 -5.74 -2.13
CA GLN A 79 2.38 -5.16 -0.96
C GLN A 79 1.36 -4.61 0.03
N VAL A 80 0.34 -3.91 -0.47
CA VAL A 80 -0.75 -3.39 0.38
C VAL A 80 -1.47 -4.54 1.07
N GLU A 81 -1.75 -5.63 0.36
CA GLU A 81 -2.42 -6.79 0.95
C GLU A 81 -1.56 -7.43 2.05
N GLU A 82 -0.25 -7.57 1.83
CA GLU A 82 0.65 -8.08 2.86
C GLU A 82 0.65 -7.19 4.10
N ARG A 83 0.63 -5.88 3.90
CA ARG A 83 0.58 -4.94 5.01
C ARG A 83 -0.73 -5.01 5.76
N LEU A 84 -1.84 -5.14 5.06
CA LEU A 84 -3.14 -5.33 5.70
C LEU A 84 -3.13 -6.58 6.57
N ASN A 85 -2.61 -7.68 6.05
CA ASN A 85 -2.47 -8.92 6.82
C ASN A 85 -1.60 -8.73 8.07
N ALA A 86 -0.50 -8.00 7.95
CA ALA A 86 0.40 -7.73 9.06
C ALA A 86 -0.29 -6.88 10.14
N TRP A 87 -1.04 -5.88 9.74
CA TRP A 87 -1.79 -5.03 10.67
C TRP A 87 -2.90 -5.80 11.38
N VAL A 88 -3.60 -6.66 10.67
CA VAL A 88 -4.61 -7.54 11.30
C VAL A 88 -3.93 -8.49 12.29
N GLY A 89 -2.76 -9.03 11.92
CA GLY A 89 -1.98 -9.88 12.83
C GLY A 89 -1.62 -9.14 14.12
N THR A 90 -1.19 -7.89 14.00
CA THR A 90 -0.89 -7.06 15.16
C THR A 90 -2.13 -6.83 16.02
N ALA A 91 -3.27 -6.58 15.38
CA ALA A 91 -4.53 -6.43 16.11
C ALA A 91 -4.87 -7.70 16.91
N ARG A 92 -4.66 -8.87 16.31
CA ARG A 92 -4.90 -10.14 17.00
C ARG A 92 -3.92 -10.35 18.17
N GLN A 93 -2.66 -9.97 18.00
CA GLN A 93 -1.68 -10.03 19.08
C GLN A 93 -2.09 -9.16 20.27
N ARG A 94 -2.79 -8.06 20.00
CA ARG A 94 -3.37 -7.19 21.02
C ARG A 94 -4.69 -7.70 21.53
N ARG A 95 -5.10 -8.90 21.14
CA ARG A 95 -6.35 -9.55 21.55
C ARG A 95 -7.61 -8.81 21.11
N ILE A 96 -7.51 -8.04 20.04
CA ILE A 96 -8.70 -7.42 19.43
C ILE A 96 -9.50 -8.53 18.76
N SER A 97 -10.80 -8.57 19.06
CA SER A 97 -11.66 -9.66 18.59
C SER A 97 -11.90 -9.60 17.07
N TRP A 98 -12.19 -10.76 16.49
CA TRP A 98 -12.58 -10.84 15.09
C TRP A 98 -13.84 -10.03 14.79
N ALA A 99 -14.75 -9.92 15.77
CA ALA A 99 -15.94 -9.09 15.62
C ALA A 99 -15.56 -7.61 15.43
N ARG A 100 -14.61 -7.11 16.22
CA ARG A 100 -14.15 -5.73 16.11
C ARG A 100 -13.37 -5.50 14.83
N ILE A 101 -12.52 -6.43 14.43
CA ILE A 101 -11.77 -6.35 13.18
C ILE A 101 -12.74 -6.34 12.00
N GLY A 102 -13.72 -7.25 12.01
CA GLY A 102 -14.73 -7.30 10.96
C GLY A 102 -15.51 -5.99 10.89
N ALA A 103 -15.95 -5.46 12.03
CA ALA A 103 -16.67 -4.19 12.04
C ALA A 103 -15.84 -3.05 11.42
N ALA A 104 -14.54 -3.00 11.74
CA ALA A 104 -13.65 -1.98 11.19
C ALA A 104 -13.50 -2.09 9.66
N LEU A 105 -13.57 -3.31 9.13
CA LEU A 105 -13.40 -3.57 7.70
C LEU A 105 -14.73 -3.65 6.94
N GLY A 106 -15.85 -3.46 7.63
CA GLY A 106 -17.16 -3.56 7.01
C GLY A 106 -17.57 -4.98 6.64
N MET A 107 -17.09 -5.96 7.38
CA MET A 107 -17.40 -7.37 7.13
C MET A 107 -17.83 -8.06 8.41
N THR A 108 -18.42 -9.26 8.27
CA THR A 108 -18.85 -10.04 9.42
C THR A 108 -17.64 -10.60 10.16
N ARG A 109 -17.86 -10.99 11.43
CA ARG A 109 -16.85 -11.70 12.22
C ARG A 109 -16.35 -12.95 11.48
N GLN A 110 -17.25 -13.73 10.91
CA GLN A 110 -16.89 -14.95 10.19
C GLN A 110 -16.06 -14.65 8.93
N SER A 111 -16.46 -13.65 8.16
CA SER A 111 -15.70 -13.26 6.97
C SER A 111 -14.29 -12.78 7.33
N ALA A 112 -14.16 -11.99 8.38
CA ALA A 112 -12.86 -11.53 8.86
C ALA A 112 -11.97 -12.69 9.28
N TRP A 113 -12.53 -13.63 10.03
CA TRP A 113 -11.79 -14.82 10.44
C TRP A 113 -11.33 -15.65 9.25
N GLU A 114 -12.22 -15.93 8.32
CA GLU A 114 -11.89 -16.74 7.14
C GLU A 114 -10.77 -16.10 6.31
N ARG A 115 -10.84 -14.77 6.13
CA ARG A 115 -9.87 -14.06 5.32
C ARG A 115 -8.51 -13.93 5.98
N PHE A 116 -8.47 -13.70 7.29
CA PHE A 116 -7.23 -13.33 7.98
C PHE A 116 -6.78 -14.33 9.05
N GLN A 117 -7.36 -15.51 9.11
CA GLN A 117 -7.07 -16.47 10.18
C GLN A 117 -5.59 -16.84 10.32
N SER A 118 -4.81 -16.75 9.25
CA SER A 118 -3.38 -17.04 9.28
C SER A 118 -2.53 -15.80 9.60
N ALA A 119 -3.13 -14.63 9.66
CA ALA A 119 -2.39 -13.40 9.94
C ALA A 119 -1.86 -13.39 11.38
N GLY A 120 -0.61 -12.97 11.56
CA GLY A 120 0.02 -12.93 12.87
C GLY A 120 0.54 -14.27 13.38
N GLN A 121 0.45 -15.32 12.60
CA GLN A 121 1.05 -16.60 12.96
C GLN A 121 2.52 -16.63 12.54
N PRO A 122 3.36 -17.27 13.35
CA PRO A 122 4.79 -17.37 13.05
C PRO A 122 5.09 -18.20 11.81
#